data_e2fc9711eb010e45a5860aa13b496416
#
_entry.id   e2fc9711eb010e45a5860aa13b496416
#
_cell.length_a   1.000
_cell.length_b   1.000
_cell.length_c   1.000
_cell.angle_alpha   90.00
_cell.angle_beta   90.00
_cell.angle_gamma   90.00
#
_symmetry.space_group_name_H-M   'P 1'
#
loop_
_entity.id
_entity.type
_entity.pdbx_description
1 polymer ?
#
loop_
_entity_poly.entity_id
_entity_poly.type
_entity_poly.pdbx_seq_one_letter_code
_entity_poly.pdbx_strand_id
1 'polypeptide(L)'
;DEKLVLANLTEMLENCSWDLDTIASCIVDSAKSIEKSPRLAYGVSYICLMGAKKGPRLAPILVELNQQEIVNQFRLCLENVN
;
A
#
# COMPACT_ATOMS: atom_id res chain seq x y z
N ASP A 1 -3.12 -13.89 2.12
CA ASP A 1 -1.85 -13.19 1.99
C ASP A 1 -1.99 -11.76 1.53
N GLU A 2 -2.89 -11.49 0.60
CA GLU A 2 -3.16 -10.12 0.14
C GLU A 2 -3.67 -9.25 1.29
N LYS A 3 -4.55 -9.79 2.10
CA LYS A 3 -5.09 -9.09 3.25
C LYS A 3 -3.99 -8.79 4.27
N LEU A 4 -3.10 -9.73 4.50
CA LEU A 4 -2.00 -9.55 5.45
C LEU A 4 -1.01 -8.49 4.96
N VAL A 5 -0.68 -8.52 3.68
CA VAL A 5 0.17 -7.50 3.06
C VAL A 5 -0.48 -6.13 3.19
N LEU A 6 -1.76 -6.04 2.89
CA LEU A 6 -2.50 -4.78 2.95
C LEU A 6 -2.56 -4.23 4.38
N ALA A 7 -2.76 -5.10 5.36
CA ALA A 7 -2.77 -4.70 6.76
C ALA A 7 -1.40 -4.14 7.18
N ASN A 8 -0.33 -4.85 6.82
CA ASN A 8 1.03 -4.39 7.11
C ASN A 8 1.33 -3.06 6.42
N LEU A 9 0.96 -2.94 5.16
CA LEU A 9 1.19 -1.72 4.39
C LEU A 9 0.44 -0.54 5.00
N THR A 10 -0.82 -0.73 5.36
CA THR A 10 -1.63 0.31 5.96
C THR A 10 -0.99 0.82 7.26
N GLU A 11 -0.56 -0.10 8.11
CA GLU A 11 0.10 0.25 9.37
C GLU A 11 1.41 1.01 9.11
N MET A 12 2.22 0.55 8.18
CA MET A 12 3.47 1.21 7.84
C MET A 12 3.25 2.61 7.28
N LEU A 13 2.29 2.77 6.37
CA LEU A 13 1.99 4.07 5.77
C LEU A 13 1.44 5.05 6.80
N GLU A 14 0.71 4.57 7.78
CA GLU A 14 0.17 5.42 8.85
C GLU A 14 1.27 6.01 9.72
N ASN A 15 2.37 5.29 9.88
CA ASN A 15 3.44 5.64 10.80
C ASN A 15 4.73 6.13 10.13
N CYS A 16 4.74 6.26 8.81
CA CYS A 16 5.95 6.65 8.09
C CYS A 16 5.96 8.13 7.72
N SER A 17 7.16 8.62 7.41
CA SER A 17 7.30 9.95 6.82
C SER A 17 6.70 9.92 5.41
N TRP A 18 5.97 10.97 5.05
CA TRP A 18 5.26 10.99 3.75
C TRP A 18 6.16 11.57 2.66
N ASP A 19 7.13 10.80 2.25
CA ASP A 19 8.05 11.15 1.16
C ASP A 19 8.23 9.96 0.22
N LEU A 20 8.74 10.24 -0.97
CA LEU A 20 8.82 9.26 -2.05
C LEU A 20 9.59 8.00 -1.64
N ASP A 21 10.78 8.17 -1.08
CA ASP A 21 11.64 7.03 -0.74
C ASP A 21 11.05 6.19 0.39
N THR A 22 10.52 6.84 1.41
CA THR A 22 9.93 6.15 2.56
C THR A 22 8.68 5.39 2.14
N ILE A 23 7.82 6.00 1.34
CA ILE A 23 6.61 5.34 0.84
C ILE A 23 6.97 4.10 0.02
N ALA A 24 7.93 4.23 -0.89
CA ALA A 24 8.38 3.11 -1.71
C ALA A 24 8.92 1.97 -0.84
N SER A 25 9.72 2.30 0.18
CA SER A 25 10.26 1.31 1.11
C SER A 25 9.16 0.61 1.89
N CYS A 26 8.14 1.33 2.32
CA CYS A 26 7.00 0.76 3.05
C CYS A 26 6.26 -0.27 2.19
N ILE A 27 6.04 0.05 0.93
CA ILE A 27 5.36 -0.88 0.01
C ILE A 27 6.15 -2.18 -0.13
N VAL A 28 7.45 -2.06 -0.35
CA VAL A 28 8.33 -3.24 -0.49
C VAL A 28 8.39 -4.03 0.81
N ASP A 29 8.62 -3.35 1.92
CA ASP A 29 8.81 -4.01 3.21
C ASP A 29 7.54 -4.67 3.73
N SER A 30 6.37 -4.15 3.38
CA SER A 30 5.10 -4.75 3.79
C SER A 30 4.95 -6.20 3.30
N ALA A 31 5.48 -6.49 2.12
CA ALA A 31 5.48 -7.84 1.59
C ALA A 31 6.67 -8.65 2.10
N LYS A 32 7.85 -8.05 2.14
CA LYS A 32 9.06 -8.73 2.61
C LYS A 32 8.97 -9.19 4.06
N SER A 33 8.28 -8.43 4.90
CA SER A 33 8.14 -8.78 6.32
C SER A 33 7.39 -10.09 6.54
N ILE A 34 6.63 -10.54 5.55
CA ILE A 34 5.91 -11.81 5.61
C ILE A 34 6.40 -12.77 4.53
N GLU A 35 7.62 -12.57 4.05
CA GLU A 35 8.28 -13.40 3.05
C GLU A 35 7.52 -13.51 1.73
N LYS A 36 6.86 -12.41 1.32
CA LYS A 36 6.16 -12.33 0.05
C LYS A 36 6.88 -11.38 -0.90
N SER A 37 6.58 -11.52 -2.20
CA SER A 37 7.17 -10.67 -3.22
C SER A 37 6.63 -9.23 -3.12
N PRO A 38 7.48 -8.20 -3.30
CA PRO A 38 6.99 -6.82 -3.38
C PRO A 38 5.92 -6.61 -4.44
N ARG A 39 5.92 -7.43 -5.49
CA ARG A 39 4.89 -7.38 -6.53
C ARG A 39 3.49 -7.57 -5.96
N LEU A 40 3.37 -8.40 -4.93
CA LEU A 40 2.08 -8.63 -4.27
C LEU A 40 1.58 -7.34 -3.61
N ALA A 41 2.46 -6.60 -2.93
CA ALA A 41 2.11 -5.34 -2.29
C ALA A 41 1.66 -4.29 -3.31
N TYR A 42 2.38 -4.17 -4.41
CA TYR A 42 1.99 -3.25 -5.48
C TYR A 42 0.65 -3.63 -6.09
N GLY A 43 0.44 -4.91 -6.37
CA GLY A 43 -0.81 -5.39 -6.95
C GLY A 43 -2.01 -5.09 -6.07
N VAL A 44 -1.90 -5.38 -4.78
CA VAL A 44 -2.97 -5.11 -3.81
C VAL A 44 -3.27 -3.62 -3.73
N SER A 45 -2.21 -2.80 -3.71
CA SER A 45 -2.36 -1.34 -3.63
C SER A 45 -3.08 -0.79 -4.85
N TYR A 46 -2.73 -1.25 -6.05
CA TYR A 46 -3.41 -0.81 -7.28
C TYR A 46 -4.88 -1.19 -7.28
N ILE A 47 -5.19 -2.40 -6.83
CA ILE A 47 -6.60 -2.84 -6.74
C ILE A 47 -7.38 -1.93 -5.80
N CYS A 48 -6.81 -1.60 -4.65
CA CYS A 48 -7.48 -0.75 -3.66
C CYS A 48 -7.69 0.68 -4.13
N LEU A 49 -6.72 1.22 -4.88
CA LEU A 49 -6.76 2.63 -5.28
C LEU A 49 -7.37 2.84 -6.66
N MET A 50 -7.16 1.91 -7.58
CA MET A 50 -7.51 2.09 -8.99
C MET A 50 -8.45 1.02 -9.53
N GLY A 51 -8.70 -0.03 -8.76
CA GLY A 51 -9.52 -1.14 -9.20
C GLY A 51 -8.89 -2.01 -10.29
N ALA A 52 -7.58 -1.90 -10.49
CA ALA A 52 -6.84 -2.66 -11.49
C ALA A 52 -5.50 -3.10 -10.94
N LYS A 53 -4.95 -4.21 -11.45
CA LYS A 53 -3.69 -4.76 -10.96
C LYS A 53 -2.46 -4.03 -11.49
N LYS A 54 -2.61 -3.14 -12.45
CA LYS A 54 -1.50 -2.42 -13.06
C LYS A 54 -1.81 -0.93 -13.15
N GLY A 55 -0.76 -0.13 -13.12
CA GLY A 55 -0.89 1.30 -13.23
C GLY A 55 0.47 1.97 -13.26
N PRO A 56 0.52 3.32 -13.25
CA PRO A 56 1.78 4.05 -13.16
C PRO A 56 2.48 3.78 -11.83
N ARG A 57 3.70 4.26 -11.67
CA ARG A 57 4.44 4.07 -10.42
C ARG A 57 3.63 4.57 -9.24
N LEU A 58 3.51 3.73 -8.23
CA LEU A 58 2.62 3.99 -7.10
C LEU A 58 3.16 5.06 -6.14
N ALA A 59 4.43 4.97 -5.76
CA ALA A 59 4.99 5.89 -4.78
C ALA A 59 4.88 7.37 -5.18
N PRO A 60 5.19 7.76 -6.43
CA PRO A 60 5.00 9.16 -6.84
C PRO A 60 3.55 9.61 -6.77
N ILE A 61 2.61 8.72 -7.01
CA ILE A 61 1.19 9.04 -6.90
C ILE A 61 0.81 9.27 -5.45
N LEU A 62 1.23 8.38 -4.56
CA LEU A 62 0.88 8.47 -3.16
C LEU A 62 1.45 9.72 -2.48
N VAL A 63 2.69 10.09 -2.83
CA VAL A 63 3.33 11.24 -2.18
C VAL A 63 2.61 12.56 -2.49
N GLU A 64 1.92 12.63 -3.63
CA GLU A 64 1.16 13.82 -4.00
C GLU A 64 -0.24 13.84 -3.38
N LEU A 65 -0.67 12.73 -2.80
CA LEU A 65 -1.97 12.63 -2.16
C LEU A 65 -1.84 12.79 -0.65
N ASN A 66 -2.95 12.99 0.02
CA ASN A 66 -2.95 13.16 1.47
C ASN A 66 -2.76 11.80 2.16
N GLN A 67 -1.79 11.75 3.09
CA GLN A 67 -1.49 10.52 3.83
C GLN A 67 -2.72 9.93 4.50
N GLN A 68 -3.50 10.76 5.17
CA GLN A 68 -4.68 10.29 5.89
C GLN A 68 -5.73 9.71 4.94
N GLU A 69 -5.92 10.33 3.79
CA GLU A 69 -6.86 9.82 2.79
C GLU A 69 -6.44 8.46 2.26
N ILE A 70 -5.15 8.28 2.00
CA ILE A 70 -4.61 7.01 1.51
C ILE A 70 -4.78 5.91 2.57
N VAL A 71 -4.44 6.21 3.82
CA VAL A 71 -4.59 5.25 4.91
C VAL A 71 -6.06 4.87 5.08
N ASN A 72 -6.96 5.82 5.03
CA ASN A 72 -8.39 5.56 5.13
C ASN A 72 -8.89 4.68 4.00
N GLN A 73 -8.41 4.93 2.77
CA GLN A 73 -8.78 4.13 1.61
C GLN A 73 -8.34 2.68 1.77
N PHE A 74 -7.13 2.46 2.24
CA PHE A 74 -6.62 1.11 2.48
C PHE A 74 -7.40 0.41 3.60
N ARG A 75 -7.80 1.13 4.64
CA ARG A 75 -8.60 0.56 5.71
C ARG A 75 -9.98 0.12 5.22
N LEU A 76 -10.60 0.93 4.37
CA LEU A 76 -11.87 0.56 3.75
C LEU A 76 -11.71 -0.70 2.90
N CYS A 77 -10.61 -0.79 2.18
CA CYS A 77 -10.29 -1.96 1.38
C CYS A 77 -10.14 -3.21 2.26
N LEU A 78 -9.47 -3.06 3.41
CA LEU A 78 -9.32 -4.15 4.38
C LEU A 78 -10.65 -4.65 4.91
N GLU A 79 -11.58 -3.74 5.19
CA GLU A 79 -12.90 -4.09 5.70
C GLU A 79 -13.71 -4.86 4.68
N ASN A 80 -13.46 -4.64 3.39
CA ASN A 80 -14.19 -5.27 2.31
C ASN A 80 -13.54 -6.53 1.76
N VAL A 81 -12.32 -6.83 2.21
CA VAL A 81 -11.60 -8.05 1.81
C VAL A 81 -11.91 -9.16 2.80
N ASN A 82 -12.62 -10.15 2.37
CA ASN A 82 -12.94 -11.32 3.19
C ASN A 82 -12.50 -12.60 2.52
#